data_a25707344511dd7b91299a1ff544e471
#
_entry.id   a25707344511dd7b91299a1ff544e471
#
_cell.length_a   1.000
_cell.length_b   1.000
_cell.length_c   1.000
_cell.angle_alpha   90.00
_cell.angle_beta   90.00
_cell.angle_gamma   90.00
#
_symmetry.space_group_name_H-M   'P 1'
#
loop_
_entity.id
_entity.type
_entity.pdbx_description
1 polymer ?
#
loop_
_entity_poly.entity_id
_entity_poly.type
_entity_poly.pdbx_seq_one_letter_code
_entity_poly.pdbx_strand_id
1 'polypeptide(L)'
;VLGALLFARLFKLVYERFPVQTNFFFVGLIVGSIFIIFDLVREKEKESSFTKAFKILWFFIGLSIMLALYFSKGAAASSTAAIETLSLVNFILLFLIGFAGAAAMVIPGISGSFLLLILGAYYTVIKAITDFNIPVLIPIGLGVLTGFILSARLIGFLMEKFPKITYAFI
;
A
#
# COMPACT_ATOMS: atom_id res chain seq x y z
N VAL A 1 -16.55 -4.71 -13.52
CA VAL A 1 -17.41 -4.26 -12.41
C VAL A 1 -18.25 -5.43 -11.87
N LEU A 2 -19.02 -6.15 -12.71
CA LEU A 2 -19.89 -7.25 -12.28
C LEU A 2 -19.10 -8.38 -11.57
N GLY A 3 -17.97 -8.80 -12.13
CA GLY A 3 -17.11 -9.84 -11.54
C GLY A 3 -16.56 -9.44 -10.17
N ALA A 4 -16.18 -8.17 -9.99
CA ALA A 4 -15.72 -7.66 -8.71
C ALA A 4 -16.82 -7.67 -7.64
N LEU A 5 -18.05 -7.29 -8.03
CA LEU A 5 -19.22 -7.31 -7.12
C LEU A 5 -19.60 -8.74 -6.72
N LEU A 6 -19.61 -9.67 -7.67
CA LEU A 6 -19.88 -11.09 -7.40
C LEU A 6 -18.80 -11.67 -6.48
N PHE A 7 -17.54 -11.40 -6.76
CA PHE A 7 -16.44 -11.86 -5.92
C PHE A 7 -16.50 -11.29 -4.51
N ALA A 8 -16.79 -9.98 -4.38
CA ALA A 8 -16.91 -9.34 -3.07
C ALA A 8 -18.06 -9.95 -2.23
N ARG A 9 -19.21 -10.25 -2.85
CA ARG A 9 -20.33 -10.93 -2.17
C ARG A 9 -19.98 -12.35 -1.76
N LEU A 10 -19.37 -13.13 -2.66
CA LEU A 10 -18.92 -14.47 -2.36
C LEU A 10 -17.91 -14.48 -1.22
N PHE A 11 -16.92 -13.59 -1.32
CA PHE A 11 -15.87 -13.44 -0.29
C PHE A 11 -16.46 -13.08 1.06
N LYS A 12 -17.40 -12.14 1.10
CA LYS A 12 -18.09 -11.76 2.32
C LYS A 12 -18.80 -12.94 2.97
N LEU A 13 -19.56 -13.72 2.18
CA LEU A 13 -20.27 -14.92 2.67
C LEU A 13 -19.28 -15.97 3.26
N VAL A 14 -18.18 -16.22 2.57
CA VAL A 14 -17.15 -17.17 3.02
C VAL A 14 -16.47 -16.66 4.29
N TYR A 15 -16.12 -15.38 4.33
CA TYR A 15 -15.46 -14.78 5.50
C TYR A 15 -16.35 -14.74 6.73
N GLU A 16 -17.65 -14.41 6.58
CA GLU A 16 -18.61 -14.41 7.70
C GLU A 16 -18.88 -15.81 8.24
N ARG A 17 -18.90 -16.83 7.37
CA ARG A 17 -19.20 -18.21 7.77
C ARG A 17 -17.98 -18.99 8.26
N PHE A 18 -16.80 -18.70 7.72
CA PHE A 18 -15.56 -19.39 7.98
C PHE A 18 -14.37 -18.44 8.19
N PRO A 19 -14.40 -17.54 9.19
CA PRO A 19 -13.37 -16.50 9.35
C PRO A 19 -11.99 -17.08 9.63
N VAL A 20 -11.90 -18.11 10.46
CA VAL A 20 -10.63 -18.74 10.84
C VAL A 20 -10.01 -19.46 9.64
N GLN A 21 -10.78 -20.25 8.92
CA GLN A 21 -10.32 -20.99 7.75
C GLN A 21 -9.87 -20.03 6.63
N THR A 22 -10.62 -18.96 6.42
CA THR A 22 -10.27 -17.92 5.41
C THR A 22 -8.95 -17.23 5.75
N ASN A 23 -8.73 -16.90 7.03
CA ASN A 23 -7.47 -16.31 7.46
C ASN A 23 -6.29 -17.30 7.28
N PHE A 24 -6.46 -18.57 7.64
CA PHE A 24 -5.44 -19.60 7.42
C PHE A 24 -5.15 -19.84 5.94
N PHE A 25 -6.18 -19.78 5.09
CA PHE A 25 -6.01 -19.85 3.63
C PHE A 25 -5.11 -18.72 3.12
N PHE A 26 -5.34 -17.47 3.53
CA PHE A 26 -4.50 -16.34 3.14
C PHE A 26 -3.07 -16.45 3.69
N VAL A 27 -2.92 -16.90 4.94
CA VAL A 27 -1.59 -17.16 5.51
C VAL A 27 -0.87 -18.23 4.69
N GLY A 28 -1.56 -19.30 4.29
CA GLY A 28 -1.00 -20.35 3.43
C GLY A 28 -0.58 -19.83 2.06
N LEU A 29 -1.38 -18.96 1.42
CA LEU A 29 -1.03 -18.31 0.17
C LEU A 29 0.23 -17.44 0.29
N ILE A 30 0.33 -16.65 1.36
CA ILE A 30 1.49 -15.78 1.62
C ILE A 30 2.73 -16.65 1.83
N VAL A 31 2.65 -17.68 2.68
CA VAL A 31 3.77 -18.59 2.93
C VAL A 31 4.18 -19.33 1.65
N GLY A 32 3.20 -19.82 0.88
CA GLY A 32 3.46 -20.48 -0.40
C GLY A 32 4.15 -19.56 -1.42
N SER A 33 3.75 -18.28 -1.48
CA SER A 33 4.37 -17.31 -2.40
C SER A 33 5.84 -17.02 -2.05
N ILE A 34 6.20 -17.08 -0.78
CA ILE A 34 7.60 -16.87 -0.34
C ILE A 34 8.53 -17.91 -0.99
N PHE A 35 8.11 -19.18 -1.03
CA PHE A 35 8.92 -20.24 -1.66
C PHE A 35 9.13 -20.00 -3.16
N ILE A 36 8.08 -19.56 -3.86
CA ILE A 36 8.15 -19.27 -5.29
C ILE A 36 9.09 -18.09 -5.56
N ILE A 37 8.97 -17.02 -4.78
CA ILE A 37 9.82 -15.83 -4.90
C ILE A 37 11.28 -16.19 -4.58
N PHE A 38 11.50 -17.03 -3.55
CA PHE A 38 12.85 -17.45 -3.17
C PHE A 38 13.54 -18.26 -4.27
N ASP A 39 12.81 -19.18 -4.93
CA ASP A 39 13.34 -19.94 -6.04
C ASP A 39 13.65 -19.05 -7.26
N LEU A 40 12.74 -18.13 -7.62
CA LEU A 40 12.95 -17.17 -8.71
C LEU A 40 14.19 -16.27 -8.51
N VAL A 41 14.44 -15.86 -7.26
CA VAL A 41 15.61 -15.05 -6.91
C VAL A 41 16.88 -15.90 -6.93
N ARG A 42 16.79 -17.17 -6.53
CA ARG A 42 17.94 -18.08 -6.46
C ARG A 42 18.48 -18.49 -7.83
N GLU A 43 17.59 -18.66 -8.81
CA GLU A 43 18.00 -19.09 -10.18
C GLU A 43 18.79 -18.02 -10.95
N LYS A 44 18.65 -16.76 -10.61
CA LYS A 44 19.20 -15.63 -11.39
C LYS A 44 20.61 -15.18 -10.99
N GLU A 45 21.22 -15.65 -9.90
CA GLU A 45 22.47 -15.05 -9.42
C GLU A 45 23.50 -16.04 -8.83
N LYS A 46 24.66 -16.04 -9.49
CA LYS A 46 25.94 -16.37 -8.83
C LYS A 46 26.35 -15.17 -7.96
N GLU A 47 25.78 -15.04 -6.78
CA GLU A 47 26.02 -13.88 -5.91
C GLU A 47 27.30 -14.04 -5.05
N SER A 48 28.02 -12.92 -4.91
CA SER A 48 29.07 -12.74 -3.91
C SER A 48 28.46 -12.79 -2.49
N SER A 49 29.24 -13.30 -1.50
CA SER A 49 28.83 -13.35 -0.09
C SER A 49 28.42 -11.98 0.48
N PHE A 50 29.03 -10.90 0.00
CA PHE A 50 28.71 -9.54 0.42
C PHE A 50 27.30 -9.11 0.03
N THR A 51 26.85 -9.47 -1.18
CA THR A 51 25.50 -9.16 -1.69
C THR A 51 24.44 -9.91 -0.89
N LYS A 52 24.71 -11.13 -0.43
CA LYS A 52 23.79 -11.90 0.43
C LYS A 52 23.60 -11.25 1.79
N ALA A 53 24.68 -10.83 2.46
CA ALA A 53 24.61 -10.15 3.75
C ALA A 53 23.84 -8.82 3.66
N PHE A 54 24.02 -8.08 2.57
CA PHE A 54 23.32 -6.83 2.31
C PHE A 54 21.80 -7.03 2.12
N LYS A 55 21.38 -8.07 1.38
CA LYS A 55 19.96 -8.44 1.21
C LYS A 55 19.31 -8.85 2.53
N ILE A 56 19.99 -9.63 3.34
CA ILE A 56 19.53 -10.05 4.66
C ILE A 56 19.34 -8.83 5.58
N LEU A 57 20.28 -7.89 5.56
CA LEU A 57 20.16 -6.66 6.33
C LEU A 57 18.91 -5.85 5.96
N TRP A 58 18.66 -5.65 4.67
CA TRP A 58 17.47 -4.94 4.18
C TRP A 58 16.17 -5.65 4.51
N PHE A 59 16.16 -6.99 4.47
CA PHE A 59 15.02 -7.79 4.92
C PHE A 59 14.69 -7.53 6.39
N PHE A 60 15.72 -7.56 7.26
CA PHE A 60 15.49 -7.31 8.70
C PHE A 60 15.11 -5.86 8.99
N ILE A 61 15.62 -4.90 8.23
CA ILE A 61 15.20 -3.49 8.33
C ILE A 61 13.71 -3.37 7.97
N GLY A 62 13.28 -3.94 6.85
CA GLY A 62 11.87 -3.95 6.44
C GLY A 62 10.96 -4.62 7.47
N LEU A 63 11.37 -5.79 7.97
CA LEU A 63 10.65 -6.51 9.01
C LEU A 63 10.54 -5.70 10.31
N SER A 64 11.63 -5.05 10.73
CA SER A 64 11.65 -4.20 11.93
C SER A 64 10.71 -3.00 11.79
N ILE A 65 10.70 -2.35 10.62
CA ILE A 65 9.78 -1.26 10.32
C ILE A 65 8.32 -1.75 10.38
N MET A 66 8.02 -2.90 9.78
CA MET A 66 6.68 -3.51 9.81
C MET A 66 6.22 -3.82 11.24
N LEU A 67 7.08 -4.40 12.05
CA LEU A 67 6.79 -4.70 13.46
C LEU A 67 6.60 -3.41 14.26
N ALA A 68 7.46 -2.41 14.07
CA ALA A 68 7.32 -1.11 14.73
C ALA A 68 5.98 -0.45 14.39
N LEU A 69 5.58 -0.45 13.12
CA LEU A 69 4.29 0.05 12.66
C LEU A 69 3.12 -0.78 13.22
N TYR A 70 3.26 -2.10 13.32
CA TYR A 70 2.24 -2.96 13.91
C TYR A 70 2.00 -2.65 15.39
N PHE A 71 3.07 -2.51 16.17
CA PHE A 71 2.96 -2.16 17.59
C PHE A 71 2.56 -0.70 17.83
N SER A 72 2.87 0.22 16.89
CA SER A 72 2.44 1.63 16.95
C SER A 72 0.95 1.82 16.63
N LYS A 73 0.26 0.82 16.05
CA LYS A 73 -1.17 0.91 15.69
C LYS A 73 -2.09 1.23 16.88
N GLY A 74 -1.70 0.89 18.10
CA GLY A 74 -2.45 1.24 19.30
C GLY A 74 -2.47 2.73 19.61
N ALA A 75 -1.45 3.48 19.19
CA ALA A 75 -1.33 4.93 19.44
C ALA A 75 -1.90 5.77 18.26
N ALA A 76 -1.79 5.27 17.03
CA ALA A 76 -2.22 6.02 15.84
C ALA A 76 -3.72 5.86 15.52
N ALA A 77 -4.34 4.74 15.92
CA ALA A 77 -5.76 4.50 15.66
C ALA A 77 -6.71 5.37 16.52
N SER A 78 -6.21 5.96 17.60
CA SER A 78 -6.99 6.79 18.53
C SER A 78 -6.92 8.28 18.25
N SER A 79 -6.13 8.76 17.30
CA SER A 79 -5.87 10.19 17.12
C SER A 79 -6.34 10.79 15.79
N THR A 80 -6.94 10.00 14.89
CA THR A 80 -7.52 10.59 13.67
C THR A 80 -9.03 10.79 13.84
N ALA A 81 -9.41 11.87 14.55
CA ALA A 81 -10.71 12.47 14.29
C ALA A 81 -10.80 12.71 12.79
N ALA A 82 -11.84 12.15 12.16
CA ALA A 82 -12.06 12.36 10.73
C ALA A 82 -11.99 13.87 10.47
N ILE A 83 -11.17 14.29 9.50
CA ILE A 83 -11.05 15.70 9.14
C ILE A 83 -12.37 16.10 8.50
N GLU A 84 -13.26 16.70 9.27
CA GLU A 84 -14.60 17.09 8.85
C GLU A 84 -14.70 18.56 8.41
N THR A 85 -13.72 19.37 8.79
CA THR A 85 -13.72 20.82 8.50
C THR A 85 -12.71 21.20 7.42
N LEU A 86 -13.19 21.95 6.43
CA LEU A 86 -12.36 22.53 5.38
C LEU A 86 -11.64 23.79 5.90
N SER A 87 -10.47 23.60 6.50
CA SER A 87 -9.45 24.64 6.62
C SER A 87 -8.48 24.54 5.44
N LEU A 88 -7.79 25.61 5.08
CA LEU A 88 -6.74 25.60 4.04
C LEU A 88 -5.66 24.53 4.34
N VAL A 89 -5.31 24.36 5.60
CA VAL A 89 -4.34 23.35 6.06
C VAL A 89 -4.90 21.95 5.82
N ASN A 90 -6.17 21.71 6.15
CA ASN A 90 -6.82 20.42 5.94
C ASN A 90 -6.96 20.11 4.44
N PHE A 91 -7.22 21.11 3.61
CA PHE A 91 -7.27 20.93 2.16
C PHE A 91 -5.93 20.44 1.62
N ILE A 92 -4.82 21.09 1.99
CA ILE A 92 -3.47 20.69 1.58
C ILE A 92 -3.13 19.29 2.11
N LEU A 93 -3.48 19.00 3.36
CA LEU A 93 -3.25 17.68 3.95
C LEU A 93 -4.00 16.58 3.21
N LEU A 94 -5.29 16.78 2.93
CA LEU A 94 -6.11 15.83 2.18
C LEU A 94 -5.62 15.63 0.75
N PHE A 95 -5.16 16.71 0.11
CA PHE A 95 -4.50 16.63 -1.20
C PHE A 95 -3.23 15.78 -1.15
N LEU A 96 -2.35 16.02 -0.16
CA LEU A 96 -1.12 15.24 0.01
C LEU A 96 -1.39 13.76 0.34
N ILE A 97 -2.44 13.48 1.11
CA ILE A 97 -2.89 12.12 1.41
C ILE A 97 -3.31 11.40 0.11
N GLY A 98 -4.14 12.04 -0.72
CA GLY A 98 -4.56 11.49 -2.00
C GLY A 98 -3.37 11.28 -2.95
N PHE A 99 -2.48 12.27 -3.02
CA PHE A 99 -1.25 12.22 -3.81
C PHE A 99 -0.36 11.03 -3.40
N ALA A 100 -0.05 10.91 -2.10
CA ALA A 100 0.81 9.84 -1.58
C ALA A 100 0.21 8.45 -1.80
N GLY A 101 -1.10 8.29 -1.56
CA GLY A 101 -1.82 7.03 -1.80
C GLY A 101 -1.74 6.60 -3.27
N ALA A 102 -1.99 7.53 -4.19
CA ALA A 102 -1.91 7.25 -5.63
C ALA A 102 -0.48 6.99 -6.09
N ALA A 103 0.49 7.77 -5.62
CA ALA A 103 1.90 7.57 -5.93
C ALA A 103 2.39 6.18 -5.49
N ALA A 104 1.99 5.73 -4.30
CA ALA A 104 2.31 4.40 -3.81
C ALA A 104 1.73 3.29 -4.69
N MET A 105 0.52 3.46 -5.23
CA MET A 105 -0.11 2.46 -6.10
C MET A 105 0.61 2.30 -7.46
N VAL A 106 1.30 3.33 -7.93
CA VAL A 106 2.07 3.27 -9.19
C VAL A 106 3.38 2.51 -9.01
N ILE A 107 3.93 2.51 -7.79
CA ILE A 107 5.16 1.78 -7.48
C ILE A 107 4.80 0.31 -7.23
N PRO A 108 5.28 -0.65 -8.08
CA PRO A 108 5.03 -2.06 -7.87
C PRO A 108 5.51 -2.54 -6.49
N GLY A 109 4.68 -3.32 -5.81
CA GLY A 109 4.99 -3.84 -4.47
C GLY A 109 4.56 -2.95 -3.31
N ILE A 110 4.11 -1.70 -3.54
CA ILE A 110 3.58 -0.84 -2.49
C ILE A 110 2.05 -0.73 -2.63
N SER A 111 1.34 -1.03 -1.54
CA SER A 111 -0.12 -0.87 -1.49
C SER A 111 -0.48 0.55 -1.05
N GLY A 112 -1.18 1.30 -1.91
CA GLY A 112 -1.64 2.66 -1.59
C GLY A 112 -2.59 2.69 -0.39
N SER A 113 -3.49 1.71 -0.25
CA SER A 113 -4.38 1.61 0.91
C SER A 113 -3.61 1.33 2.20
N PHE A 114 -2.54 0.54 2.14
CA PHE A 114 -1.66 0.31 3.28
C PHE A 114 -0.90 1.58 3.67
N LEU A 115 -0.42 2.36 2.70
CA LEU A 115 0.20 3.66 2.97
C LEU A 115 -0.80 4.61 3.64
N LEU A 116 -2.04 4.70 3.14
CA LEU A 116 -3.09 5.50 3.78
C LEU A 116 -3.37 5.05 5.22
N LEU A 117 -3.31 3.75 5.48
CA LEU A 117 -3.49 3.20 6.82
C LEU A 117 -2.35 3.63 7.76
N ILE A 118 -1.10 3.59 7.29
CA ILE A 118 0.08 4.04 8.05
C ILE A 118 -0.03 5.54 8.36
N LEU A 119 -0.45 6.33 7.38
CA LEU A 119 -0.65 7.78 7.53
C LEU A 119 -1.87 8.12 8.41
N GLY A 120 -2.63 7.12 8.87
CA GLY A 120 -3.85 7.33 9.67
C GLY A 120 -5.02 7.92 8.88
N ALA A 121 -4.89 8.04 7.56
CA ALA A 121 -5.86 8.69 6.68
C ALA A 121 -6.88 7.74 6.05
N TYR A 122 -6.69 6.43 6.17
CA TYR A 122 -7.54 5.41 5.54
C TYR A 122 -9.01 5.58 5.91
N TYR A 123 -9.31 5.70 7.20
CA TYR A 123 -10.69 5.86 7.67
C TYR A 123 -11.32 7.18 7.24
N THR A 124 -10.54 8.27 7.17
CA THR A 124 -11.01 9.57 6.65
C THR A 124 -11.44 9.44 5.20
N VAL A 125 -10.65 8.75 4.36
CA VAL A 125 -10.96 8.54 2.94
C VAL A 125 -12.20 7.66 2.79
N ILE A 126 -12.27 6.53 3.51
CA ILE A 126 -13.42 5.63 3.45
C ILE A 126 -14.70 6.32 3.92
N LYS A 127 -14.65 7.04 5.04
CA LYS A 127 -15.80 7.81 5.56
C LYS A 127 -16.25 8.86 4.55
N ALA A 128 -15.34 9.62 3.96
CA ALA A 128 -15.66 10.62 2.96
C ALA A 128 -16.36 10.03 1.73
N ILE A 129 -15.97 8.83 1.30
CA ILE A 129 -16.60 8.11 0.19
C ILE A 129 -17.99 7.60 0.61
N THR A 130 -18.11 6.99 1.79
CA THR A 130 -19.37 6.40 2.27
C THR A 130 -20.45 7.46 2.51
N ASP A 131 -20.05 8.60 3.09
CA ASP A 131 -20.93 9.71 3.44
C ASP A 131 -21.11 10.70 2.27
N PHE A 132 -20.50 10.43 1.10
CA PHE A 132 -20.51 11.34 -0.05
C PHE A 132 -20.08 12.77 0.32
N ASN A 133 -19.09 12.91 1.20
CA ASN A 133 -18.60 14.22 1.64
C ASN A 133 -17.77 14.88 0.54
N ILE A 134 -18.44 15.53 -0.40
CA ILE A 134 -17.84 16.17 -1.58
C ILE A 134 -16.73 17.15 -1.21
N PRO A 135 -16.88 18.04 -0.21
CA PRO A 135 -15.84 18.94 0.24
C PRO A 135 -14.50 18.25 0.57
N VAL A 136 -14.54 17.09 1.21
CA VAL A 136 -13.34 16.29 1.57
C VAL A 136 -12.84 15.49 0.36
N LEU A 137 -13.74 15.02 -0.49
CA LEU A 137 -13.39 14.21 -1.66
C LEU A 137 -12.69 15.02 -2.76
N ILE A 138 -12.98 16.32 -2.91
CA ILE A 138 -12.36 17.16 -3.95
C ILE A 138 -10.83 17.24 -3.76
N PRO A 139 -10.27 17.65 -2.60
CA PRO A 139 -8.82 17.70 -2.43
C PRO A 139 -8.16 16.32 -2.55
N ILE A 140 -8.79 15.27 -2.00
CA ILE A 140 -8.30 13.90 -2.14
C ILE A 140 -8.26 13.49 -3.62
N GLY A 141 -9.34 13.72 -4.37
CA GLY A 141 -9.43 13.39 -5.79
C GLY A 141 -8.40 14.13 -6.65
N LEU A 142 -8.20 15.44 -6.40
CA LEU A 142 -7.16 16.22 -7.05
C LEU A 142 -5.75 15.68 -6.72
N GLY A 143 -5.52 15.30 -5.46
CA GLY A 143 -4.28 14.65 -5.03
C GLY A 143 -4.06 13.32 -5.74
N VAL A 144 -5.09 12.46 -5.82
CA VAL A 144 -5.03 11.17 -6.52
C VAL A 144 -4.69 11.36 -8.01
N LEU A 145 -5.37 12.25 -8.71
CA LEU A 145 -5.12 12.50 -10.12
C LEU A 145 -3.70 13.00 -10.38
N THR A 146 -3.26 13.99 -9.61
CA THR A 146 -1.91 14.56 -9.76
C THR A 146 -0.84 13.56 -9.34
N GLY A 147 -1.05 12.85 -8.25
CA GLY A 147 -0.14 11.80 -7.76
C GLY A 147 0.04 10.68 -8.77
N PHE A 148 -1.05 10.20 -9.36
CA PHE A 148 -1.01 9.15 -10.38
C PHE A 148 -0.24 9.60 -11.62
N ILE A 149 -0.56 10.78 -12.18
CA ILE A 149 0.07 11.30 -13.39
C ILE A 149 1.56 11.57 -13.17
N LEU A 150 1.92 12.25 -12.07
CA LEU A 150 3.31 12.59 -11.78
C LEU A 150 4.15 11.36 -11.49
N SER A 151 3.64 10.42 -10.71
CA SER A 151 4.37 9.18 -10.38
C SER A 151 4.54 8.27 -11.60
N ALA A 152 3.52 8.15 -12.46
CA ALA A 152 3.63 7.39 -13.70
C ALA A 152 4.70 7.98 -14.65
N ARG A 153 4.73 9.32 -14.78
CA ARG A 153 5.76 10.00 -15.56
C ARG A 153 7.16 9.85 -14.95
N LEU A 154 7.27 9.96 -13.64
CA LEU A 154 8.55 9.79 -12.92
C LEU A 154 9.11 8.38 -13.12
N ILE A 155 8.27 7.36 -12.94
CA ILE A 155 8.69 5.96 -13.13
C ILE A 155 9.06 5.72 -14.60
N GLY A 156 8.27 6.19 -15.55
CA GLY A 156 8.60 6.09 -16.98
C GLY A 156 9.98 6.71 -17.29
N PHE A 157 10.23 7.93 -16.81
CA PHE A 157 11.53 8.59 -16.96
C PHE A 157 12.68 7.80 -16.30
N LEU A 158 12.46 7.26 -15.09
CA LEU A 158 13.47 6.46 -14.40
C LEU A 158 13.77 5.15 -15.15
N MET A 159 12.74 4.52 -15.71
CA MET A 159 12.91 3.29 -16.48
C MET A 159 13.67 3.52 -17.80
N GLU A 160 13.49 4.67 -18.44
CA GLU A 160 14.24 5.04 -19.64
C GLU A 160 15.70 5.41 -19.33
N LYS A 161 15.93 6.20 -18.30
CA LYS A 161 17.25 6.77 -18.02
C LYS A 161 18.11 5.88 -17.13
N PHE A 162 17.51 5.14 -16.20
CA PHE A 162 18.19 4.31 -15.21
C PHE A 162 17.57 2.91 -15.06
N PRO A 163 17.43 2.13 -16.14
CA PRO A 163 16.67 0.87 -16.10
C PRO A 163 17.18 -0.11 -15.05
N LYS A 164 18.51 -0.30 -14.97
CA LYS A 164 19.11 -1.26 -14.02
C LYS A 164 18.82 -0.94 -12.55
N ILE A 165 18.86 0.36 -12.20
CA ILE A 165 18.59 0.81 -10.83
C ILE A 165 17.10 0.71 -10.53
N THR A 166 16.26 1.12 -11.49
CA THR A 166 14.80 1.09 -11.33
C THR A 166 14.28 -0.34 -11.16
N TYR A 167 14.76 -1.28 -11.96
CA TYR A 167 14.40 -2.71 -11.79
C TYR A 167 14.91 -3.32 -10.49
N ALA A 168 15.99 -2.82 -9.91
CA ALA A 168 16.47 -3.29 -8.61
C ALA A 168 15.63 -2.76 -7.43
N PHE A 169 14.91 -1.65 -7.63
CA PHE A 169 14.01 -1.06 -6.61
C PHE A 169 12.57 -1.55 -6.70
N ILE A 170 12.16 -2.12 -7.83
CA ILE A 170 10.85 -2.72 -8.08
C ILE A 170 10.86 -4.19 -7.65
#